data_51261babd0673685e05f203c47c9be6c
#
_entry.id   51261babd0673685e05f203c47c9be6c
#
_cell.length_a   1.000
_cell.length_b   1.000
_cell.length_c   1.000
_cell.angle_alpha   90.00
_cell.angle_beta   90.00
_cell.angle_gamma   90.00
#
_symmetry.space_group_name_H-M   'P 1'
#
loop_
_entity.id
_entity.type
_entity.pdbx_description
1 polymer ?
#
loop_
_entity_poly.entity_id
_entity_poly.type
_entity_poly.pdbx_seq_one_letter_code
_entity_poly.pdbx_strand_id
1 'polypeptide(L)'
;MGEKRCDTKGKRMTHRAIDGLVNVHFGETEKQPTWMLKVRDDYFKGPESMFAPVDLTELLDEMDEQGVAKAILMDNLAKPSVTARKFVEAKPDRFALAMGGVNLLRPMPSLRELDAVVNDLPVAYAVVGPSFWGDGQYPPSDAVYYPLYTKCAELGLPLCINTGIPGPPIPGEVQNPIHLDRVCVRFPELKLCMIHGADPWWDIAIRLMIKYKNLRLMTSAWSPKRLPDSLLHYMRTRGRDKVIYASDWPVLKMRRVVPEALVLDLPADVLDNYLYNNANEFFFGDRAREEH
;
A
#
# COMPACT_ATOMS: atom_id res chain seq x y z
N MET A 1 -17.90 11.83 -20.93
CA MET A 1 -18.25 13.11 -20.27
C MET A 1 -17.95 12.93 -18.77
N GLY A 2 -16.85 13.50 -18.29
CA GLY A 2 -16.40 13.33 -16.91
C GLY A 2 -17.26 14.16 -15.96
N GLU A 3 -17.86 13.52 -14.97
CA GLU A 3 -18.57 14.19 -13.89
C GLU A 3 -17.62 15.11 -13.12
N LYS A 4 -17.97 16.38 -13.04
CA LYS A 4 -17.26 17.39 -12.26
C LYS A 4 -17.68 17.24 -10.80
N ARG A 5 -16.84 16.63 -9.97
CA ARG A 5 -17.06 16.59 -8.52
C ARG A 5 -16.65 17.93 -7.90
N CYS A 6 -17.48 18.45 -6.99
CA CYS A 6 -17.19 19.61 -6.14
C CYS A 6 -17.00 19.12 -4.69
N ASP A 7 -16.19 19.85 -3.90
CA ASP A 7 -16.15 19.66 -2.46
C ASP A 7 -17.47 20.12 -1.80
N THR A 8 -17.64 19.82 -0.51
CA THR A 8 -18.81 20.22 0.29
C THR A 8 -19.07 21.72 0.37
N LYS A 9 -18.13 22.56 -0.15
CA LYS A 9 -18.20 24.03 -0.21
C LYS A 9 -18.34 24.55 -1.65
N GLY A 10 -18.60 23.68 -2.63
CA GLY A 10 -18.77 24.07 -4.04
C GLY A 10 -17.47 24.48 -4.75
N LYS A 11 -16.30 24.24 -4.15
CA LYS A 11 -15.01 24.53 -4.75
C LYS A 11 -14.58 23.36 -5.64
N ARG A 12 -14.22 23.66 -6.88
CA ARG A 12 -13.79 22.64 -7.86
C ARG A 12 -12.49 22.01 -7.41
N MET A 13 -12.51 20.69 -7.13
CA MET A 13 -11.28 19.95 -6.84
C MET A 13 -10.41 19.91 -8.09
N THR A 14 -9.16 20.31 -7.92
CA THR A 14 -8.18 20.38 -9.02
C THR A 14 -7.35 19.12 -9.18
N HIS A 15 -7.52 18.13 -8.28
CA HIS A 15 -6.76 16.88 -8.26
C HIS A 15 -7.67 15.69 -7.91
N ARG A 16 -7.18 14.49 -8.21
CA ARG A 16 -7.71 13.20 -7.75
C ARG A 16 -6.58 12.39 -7.13
N ALA A 17 -6.89 11.60 -6.11
CA ALA A 17 -5.93 10.68 -5.52
C ALA A 17 -6.55 9.29 -5.32
N ILE A 18 -5.70 8.26 -5.27
CA ILE A 18 -5.99 6.92 -4.74
C ILE A 18 -5.07 6.74 -3.55
N ASP A 19 -5.63 6.48 -2.37
CA ASP A 19 -4.82 6.12 -1.22
C ASP A 19 -4.53 4.62 -1.25
N GLY A 20 -3.26 4.28 -1.49
CA GLY A 20 -2.82 2.91 -1.69
C GLY A 20 -2.85 2.04 -0.42
N LEU A 21 -3.01 2.62 0.78
CA LEU A 21 -2.99 1.86 2.04
C LEU A 21 -3.72 2.60 3.16
N VAL A 22 -4.80 1.96 3.68
CA VAL A 22 -5.65 2.49 4.76
C VAL A 22 -5.99 1.38 5.76
N ASN A 23 -5.80 1.63 7.07
CA ASN A 23 -5.92 0.62 8.13
C ASN A 23 -7.14 0.87 9.04
N VAL A 24 -8.35 0.66 8.53
CA VAL A 24 -9.58 0.80 9.33
C VAL A 24 -9.72 -0.26 10.42
N HIS A 25 -9.02 -1.39 10.28
CA HIS A 25 -9.06 -2.51 11.21
C HIS A 25 -8.40 -2.23 12.57
N PHE A 26 -7.58 -1.19 12.69
CA PHE A 26 -6.95 -0.83 13.97
C PHE A 26 -8.00 -0.54 15.05
N GLY A 27 -9.12 0.06 14.71
CA GLY A 27 -10.21 0.34 15.63
C GLY A 27 -11.01 -0.87 16.12
N GLU A 28 -10.80 -2.07 15.53
CA GLU A 28 -11.50 -3.31 15.95
C GLU A 28 -10.90 -3.95 17.19
N THR A 29 -9.74 -3.48 17.65
CA THR A 29 -9.03 -4.05 18.79
C THR A 29 -9.22 -3.16 20.01
N GLU A 30 -9.94 -3.65 21.03
CA GLU A 30 -10.17 -2.91 22.30
C GLU A 30 -8.86 -2.48 22.97
N LYS A 31 -7.85 -3.34 22.92
CA LYS A 31 -6.54 -3.05 23.50
C LYS A 31 -5.43 -3.26 22.49
N GLN A 32 -4.86 -2.17 22.02
CA GLN A 32 -3.73 -2.22 21.11
C GLN A 32 -2.49 -2.90 21.71
N PRO A 33 -1.71 -3.66 20.95
CA PRO A 33 -0.44 -4.21 21.40
C PRO A 33 0.51 -3.12 21.90
N THR A 34 1.30 -3.41 22.91
CA THR A 34 2.24 -2.44 23.53
C THR A 34 3.20 -1.82 22.50
N TRP A 35 3.67 -2.62 21.53
CA TRP A 35 4.55 -2.12 20.48
C TRP A 35 3.86 -1.08 19.58
N MET A 36 2.57 -1.25 19.31
CA MET A 36 1.78 -0.32 18.51
C MET A 36 1.56 1.00 19.23
N LEU A 37 1.31 0.95 20.55
CA LEU A 37 1.23 2.14 21.40
C LEU A 37 2.57 2.90 21.41
N LYS A 38 3.71 2.19 21.52
CA LYS A 38 5.04 2.80 21.40
C LYS A 38 5.27 3.45 20.04
N VAL A 39 4.85 2.82 18.95
CA VAL A 39 4.93 3.43 17.60
C VAL A 39 4.11 4.72 17.53
N ARG A 40 2.90 4.73 18.10
CA ARG A 40 2.08 5.94 18.18
C ARG A 40 2.78 7.04 18.99
N ASP A 41 3.24 6.69 20.21
CA ASP A 41 3.70 7.68 21.19
C ASP A 41 5.13 8.18 20.91
N ASP A 42 6.05 7.26 20.61
CA ASP A 42 7.47 7.55 20.48
C ASP A 42 7.88 7.92 19.04
N TYR A 43 7.33 7.23 18.03
CA TYR A 43 7.74 7.39 16.64
C TYR A 43 6.90 8.45 15.91
N PHE A 44 5.57 8.28 15.88
CA PHE A 44 4.69 9.22 15.18
C PHE A 44 4.25 10.40 16.03
N LYS A 45 4.34 10.32 17.37
CA LYS A 45 3.85 11.31 18.34
C LYS A 45 2.38 11.66 18.04
N GLY A 46 1.59 10.61 17.80
CA GLY A 46 0.19 10.71 17.42
C GLY A 46 -0.75 10.88 18.62
N PRO A 47 -1.99 11.33 18.42
CA PRO A 47 -2.99 11.45 19.47
C PRO A 47 -3.44 10.08 19.98
N GLU A 48 -3.97 10.00 21.20
CA GLU A 48 -4.53 8.77 21.76
C GLU A 48 -5.61 8.14 20.86
N SER A 49 -6.37 8.97 20.16
CA SER A 49 -7.41 8.55 19.19
C SER A 49 -6.86 7.99 17.88
N MET A 50 -5.53 7.91 17.68
CA MET A 50 -4.96 7.47 16.41
C MET A 50 -5.52 6.14 15.91
N PHE A 51 -5.76 5.20 16.81
CA PHE A 51 -6.27 3.86 16.52
C PHE A 51 -7.73 3.67 16.98
N ALA A 52 -8.48 4.75 17.16
CA ALA A 52 -9.90 4.66 17.48
C ALA A 52 -10.70 4.07 16.30
N PRO A 53 -11.85 3.43 16.59
CA PRO A 53 -12.79 3.05 15.53
C PRO A 53 -13.15 4.25 14.65
N VAL A 54 -13.36 3.98 13.37
CA VAL A 54 -13.83 4.96 12.39
C VAL A 54 -15.10 4.43 11.75
N ASP A 55 -16.06 5.31 11.53
CA ASP A 55 -17.24 4.94 10.73
C ASP A 55 -17.03 5.25 9.23
N LEU A 56 -17.91 4.68 8.42
CA LEU A 56 -17.84 4.84 6.96
C LEU A 56 -18.00 6.29 6.53
N THR A 57 -18.87 7.05 7.19
CA THR A 57 -19.16 8.44 6.83
C THR A 57 -17.96 9.32 7.13
N GLU A 58 -17.35 9.17 8.31
CA GLU A 58 -16.13 9.91 8.68
C GLU A 58 -14.98 9.68 7.68
N LEU A 59 -14.77 8.41 7.25
CA LEU A 59 -13.72 8.12 6.29
C LEU A 59 -14.04 8.70 4.91
N LEU A 60 -15.29 8.58 4.44
CA LEU A 60 -15.72 9.13 3.16
C LEU A 60 -15.64 10.65 3.14
N ASP A 61 -16.01 11.32 4.23
CA ASP A 61 -15.93 12.77 4.36
C ASP A 61 -14.46 13.25 4.27
N GLU A 62 -13.53 12.59 5.00
CA GLU A 62 -12.09 12.93 4.88
C GLU A 62 -11.56 12.67 3.47
N MET A 63 -11.96 11.56 2.83
CA MET A 63 -11.59 11.25 1.44
C MET A 63 -12.13 12.32 0.47
N ASP A 64 -13.38 12.68 0.59
CA ASP A 64 -14.03 13.65 -0.31
C ASP A 64 -13.44 15.05 -0.13
N GLU A 65 -13.20 15.50 1.11
CA GLU A 65 -12.52 16.75 1.40
C GLU A 65 -11.12 16.85 0.79
N GLN A 66 -10.41 15.72 0.69
CA GLN A 66 -9.04 15.65 0.18
C GLN A 66 -8.94 15.17 -1.27
N GLY A 67 -10.05 14.96 -1.98
CA GLY A 67 -10.05 14.48 -3.36
C GLY A 67 -9.57 13.05 -3.53
N VAL A 68 -9.62 12.24 -2.49
CA VAL A 68 -9.30 10.82 -2.54
C VAL A 68 -10.48 10.04 -3.11
N ALA A 69 -10.38 9.65 -4.36
CA ALA A 69 -11.45 8.98 -5.09
C ALA A 69 -11.63 7.53 -4.66
N LYS A 70 -10.55 6.84 -4.33
CA LYS A 70 -10.52 5.44 -3.88
C LYS A 70 -9.50 5.26 -2.77
N ALA A 71 -9.74 4.26 -1.90
CA ALA A 71 -8.78 3.81 -0.90
C ALA A 71 -8.69 2.28 -0.88
N ILE A 72 -7.48 1.75 -0.61
CA ILE A 72 -7.26 0.32 -0.48
C ILE A 72 -7.14 -0.01 1.01
N LEU A 73 -8.08 -0.81 1.51
CA LEU A 73 -8.24 -1.12 2.93
C LEU A 73 -7.50 -2.42 3.28
N MET A 74 -6.68 -2.37 4.33
CA MET A 74 -6.01 -3.57 4.86
C MET A 74 -7.03 -4.57 5.42
N ASP A 75 -6.89 -5.81 4.99
CA ASP A 75 -7.58 -6.99 5.51
C ASP A 75 -6.58 -8.14 5.70
N ASN A 76 -7.00 -9.20 6.38
CA ASN A 76 -6.11 -10.30 6.73
C ASN A 76 -6.85 -11.64 6.68
N LEU A 77 -6.29 -12.64 5.99
CA LEU A 77 -6.88 -13.97 5.89
C LEU A 77 -7.01 -14.66 7.25
N ALA A 78 -5.98 -14.55 8.10
CA ALA A 78 -5.99 -15.21 9.40
C ALA A 78 -6.92 -14.53 10.43
N LYS A 79 -7.18 -13.23 10.27
CA LYS A 79 -8.07 -12.44 11.12
C LYS A 79 -8.77 -11.39 10.27
N PRO A 80 -9.85 -11.75 9.56
CA PRO A 80 -10.57 -10.83 8.68
C PRO A 80 -11.09 -9.59 9.39
N SER A 81 -10.92 -8.43 8.76
CA SER A 81 -11.44 -7.16 9.26
C SER A 81 -12.92 -7.04 8.93
N VAL A 82 -13.74 -6.98 9.96
CA VAL A 82 -15.19 -6.75 9.82
C VAL A 82 -15.45 -5.38 9.22
N THR A 83 -14.74 -4.36 9.66
CA THR A 83 -14.89 -2.96 9.21
C THR A 83 -14.50 -2.79 7.75
N ALA A 84 -13.33 -3.31 7.35
CA ALA A 84 -12.86 -3.19 5.98
C ALA A 84 -13.81 -3.87 4.98
N ARG A 85 -14.25 -5.10 5.28
CA ARG A 85 -15.19 -5.84 4.43
C ARG A 85 -16.54 -5.14 4.33
N LYS A 86 -17.09 -4.66 5.46
CA LYS A 86 -18.33 -3.88 5.49
C LYS A 86 -18.24 -2.60 4.64
N PHE A 87 -17.11 -1.90 4.67
CA PHE A 87 -16.91 -0.67 3.88
C PHE A 87 -16.82 -0.97 2.39
N VAL A 88 -16.10 -2.02 2.02
CA VAL A 88 -16.01 -2.49 0.62
C VAL A 88 -17.39 -2.92 0.09
N GLU A 89 -18.16 -3.68 0.89
CA GLU A 89 -19.50 -4.11 0.51
C GLU A 89 -20.45 -2.90 0.32
N ALA A 90 -20.38 -1.93 1.24
CA ALA A 90 -21.21 -0.72 1.18
C ALA A 90 -20.85 0.24 0.03
N LYS A 91 -19.57 0.29 -0.36
CA LYS A 91 -19.02 1.25 -1.35
C LYS A 91 -17.94 0.60 -2.23
N PRO A 92 -18.28 -0.38 -3.07
CA PRO A 92 -17.30 -1.11 -3.90
C PRO A 92 -16.65 -0.24 -4.98
N ASP A 93 -17.26 0.89 -5.33
CA ASP A 93 -16.69 1.90 -6.25
C ASP A 93 -15.59 2.77 -5.58
N ARG A 94 -15.58 2.83 -4.24
CA ARG A 94 -14.66 3.64 -3.45
C ARG A 94 -13.55 2.82 -2.79
N PHE A 95 -13.78 1.54 -2.52
CA PHE A 95 -12.87 0.71 -1.74
C PHE A 95 -12.52 -0.60 -2.44
N ALA A 96 -11.30 -1.06 -2.19
CA ALA A 96 -10.83 -2.40 -2.47
C ALA A 96 -10.00 -2.91 -1.28
N LEU A 97 -9.68 -4.20 -1.24
CA LEU A 97 -8.92 -4.82 -0.14
C LEU A 97 -7.45 -5.01 -0.51
N ALA A 98 -6.58 -4.84 0.49
CA ALA A 98 -5.21 -5.33 0.52
C ALA A 98 -5.16 -6.55 1.42
N MET A 99 -4.84 -7.72 0.87
CA MET A 99 -5.01 -8.99 1.57
C MET A 99 -3.69 -9.51 2.14
N GLY A 100 -3.54 -9.42 3.46
CA GLY A 100 -2.42 -10.01 4.20
C GLY A 100 -2.75 -11.37 4.82
N GLY A 101 -1.84 -11.88 5.66
CA GLY A 101 -2.09 -13.04 6.51
C GLY A 101 -1.88 -14.41 5.86
N VAL A 102 -1.19 -14.50 4.72
CA VAL A 102 -0.78 -15.79 4.14
C VAL A 102 0.22 -16.47 5.06
N ASN A 103 -0.06 -17.69 5.49
CA ASN A 103 0.87 -18.51 6.24
C ASN A 103 1.89 -19.15 5.30
N LEU A 104 3.07 -18.57 5.20
CA LEU A 104 4.11 -19.01 4.28
C LEU A 104 4.77 -20.36 4.66
N LEU A 105 4.70 -20.77 5.94
CA LEU A 105 5.21 -22.10 6.38
C LEU A 105 4.22 -23.25 6.09
N ARG A 106 2.94 -22.92 5.96
CA ARG A 106 1.87 -23.85 5.57
C ARG A 106 0.97 -23.18 4.54
N PRO A 107 1.48 -22.92 3.32
CA PRO A 107 0.86 -21.98 2.41
C PRO A 107 -0.47 -22.45 1.82
N MET A 108 -0.64 -23.76 1.60
CA MET A 108 -1.76 -24.29 0.80
C MET A 108 -3.16 -23.89 1.28
N PRO A 109 -3.51 -23.94 2.61
CA PRO A 109 -4.81 -23.50 3.06
C PRO A 109 -5.06 -22.02 2.80
N SER A 110 -4.11 -21.15 3.18
CA SER A 110 -4.26 -19.70 3.02
C SER A 110 -4.17 -19.23 1.56
N LEU A 111 -3.46 -19.97 0.67
CA LEU A 111 -3.46 -19.67 -0.76
C LEU A 111 -4.79 -20.04 -1.44
N ARG A 112 -5.47 -21.10 -0.99
CA ARG A 112 -6.83 -21.42 -1.44
C ARG A 112 -7.84 -20.38 -0.96
N GLU A 113 -7.67 -19.91 0.28
CA GLU A 113 -8.50 -18.85 0.84
C GLU A 113 -8.27 -17.52 0.11
N LEU A 114 -7.02 -17.15 -0.20
CA LEU A 114 -6.69 -15.99 -1.01
C LEU A 114 -7.37 -16.05 -2.38
N ASP A 115 -7.30 -17.20 -3.04
CA ASP A 115 -7.96 -17.44 -4.32
C ASP A 115 -9.48 -17.22 -4.24
N ALA A 116 -10.14 -17.78 -3.22
CA ALA A 116 -11.57 -17.59 -2.97
C ALA A 116 -11.91 -16.11 -2.73
N VAL A 117 -11.18 -15.43 -1.85
CA VAL A 117 -11.44 -14.02 -1.53
C VAL A 117 -11.24 -13.10 -2.74
N VAL A 118 -10.25 -13.37 -3.58
CA VAL A 118 -10.00 -12.60 -4.83
C VAL A 118 -11.14 -12.77 -5.85
N ASN A 119 -11.83 -13.92 -5.82
CA ASN A 119 -13.00 -14.13 -6.68
C ASN A 119 -14.28 -13.49 -6.12
N ASP A 120 -14.41 -13.41 -4.80
CA ASP A 120 -15.63 -12.95 -4.12
C ASP A 120 -15.64 -11.44 -3.82
N LEU A 121 -14.47 -10.84 -3.59
CA LEU A 121 -14.33 -9.45 -3.16
C LEU A 121 -13.36 -8.66 -4.06
N PRO A 122 -13.48 -7.33 -4.15
CA PRO A 122 -12.54 -6.49 -4.88
C PRO A 122 -11.21 -6.39 -4.12
N VAL A 123 -10.29 -7.33 -4.34
CA VAL A 123 -8.93 -7.32 -3.79
C VAL A 123 -7.99 -6.60 -4.76
N ALA A 124 -7.33 -5.55 -4.34
CA ALA A 124 -6.38 -4.78 -5.15
C ALA A 124 -5.00 -5.45 -5.21
N TYR A 125 -4.53 -5.97 -4.08
CA TYR A 125 -3.22 -6.64 -3.98
C TYR A 125 -3.15 -7.59 -2.78
N ALA A 126 -2.21 -8.55 -2.84
CA ALA A 126 -1.75 -9.29 -1.67
C ALA A 126 -0.59 -8.53 -0.99
N VAL A 127 -0.41 -8.71 0.33
CA VAL A 127 0.65 -8.02 1.07
C VAL A 127 1.35 -8.93 2.07
N VAL A 128 2.66 -8.72 2.22
CA VAL A 128 3.48 -9.39 3.23
C VAL A 128 4.51 -8.42 3.83
N GLY A 129 4.67 -8.50 5.15
CA GLY A 129 5.69 -7.75 5.90
C GLY A 129 6.75 -8.69 6.43
N PRO A 130 7.93 -8.81 5.80
CA PRO A 130 8.96 -9.77 6.21
C PRO A 130 9.39 -9.67 7.68
N SER A 131 9.51 -8.46 8.22
CA SER A 131 9.86 -8.24 9.64
C SER A 131 8.76 -8.60 10.62
N PHE A 132 7.49 -8.64 10.17
CA PHE A 132 6.32 -8.94 10.99
C PHE A 132 5.96 -10.42 10.97
N TRP A 133 6.71 -11.25 10.24
CA TRP A 133 6.44 -12.63 10.02
C TRP A 133 7.71 -13.47 10.25
N GLY A 134 7.57 -14.63 10.92
CA GLY A 134 8.69 -15.54 11.16
C GLY A 134 9.87 -14.90 11.89
N ASP A 135 9.60 -13.97 12.83
CA ASP A 135 10.61 -13.22 13.59
C ASP A 135 11.64 -12.49 12.70
N GLY A 136 11.26 -12.12 11.48
CA GLY A 136 12.15 -11.46 10.54
C GLY A 136 13.29 -12.33 10.01
N GLN A 137 13.15 -13.67 10.04
CA GLN A 137 14.22 -14.58 9.64
C GLN A 137 14.31 -14.80 8.13
N TYR A 138 13.20 -14.58 7.40
CA TYR A 138 13.10 -14.94 6.00
C TYR A 138 13.05 -13.69 5.11
N PRO A 139 14.14 -13.36 4.40
CA PRO A 139 14.12 -12.27 3.43
C PRO A 139 13.23 -12.62 2.22
N PRO A 140 12.68 -11.64 1.49
CA PRO A 140 11.84 -11.89 0.31
C PRO A 140 12.46 -12.80 -0.76
N SER A 141 13.78 -12.92 -0.81
CA SER A 141 14.49 -13.82 -1.73
C SER A 141 14.45 -15.31 -1.31
N ASP A 142 13.97 -15.62 -0.10
CA ASP A 142 13.87 -16.98 0.39
C ASP A 142 12.76 -17.77 -0.33
N ALA A 143 13.00 -19.07 -0.53
CA ALA A 143 12.07 -19.96 -1.24
C ALA A 143 10.71 -20.14 -0.53
N VAL A 144 10.63 -19.82 0.76
CA VAL A 144 9.39 -19.87 1.54
C VAL A 144 8.29 -18.97 0.97
N TYR A 145 8.68 -17.89 0.26
CA TYR A 145 7.74 -16.99 -0.40
C TYR A 145 7.27 -17.45 -1.78
N TYR A 146 7.97 -18.39 -2.43
CA TYR A 146 7.71 -18.75 -3.82
C TYR A 146 6.28 -19.25 -4.09
N PRO A 147 5.63 -20.03 -3.20
CA PRO A 147 4.23 -20.39 -3.40
C PRO A 147 3.29 -19.17 -3.49
N LEU A 148 3.54 -18.13 -2.68
CA LEU A 148 2.78 -16.88 -2.75
C LEU A 148 3.08 -16.11 -4.05
N TYR A 149 4.34 -16.04 -4.46
CA TYR A 149 4.75 -15.36 -5.69
C TYR A 149 4.10 -16.00 -6.92
N THR A 150 4.15 -17.34 -7.01
CA THR A 150 3.51 -18.10 -8.08
C THR A 150 2.00 -17.87 -8.09
N LYS A 151 1.33 -17.93 -6.92
CA LYS A 151 -0.12 -17.70 -6.83
C LYS A 151 -0.51 -16.28 -7.24
N CYS A 152 0.24 -15.27 -6.82
CA CYS A 152 -0.02 -13.88 -7.20
C CYS A 152 0.20 -13.65 -8.71
N ALA A 153 1.24 -14.25 -9.30
CA ALA A 153 1.48 -14.19 -10.75
C ALA A 153 0.35 -14.88 -11.53
N GLU A 154 -0.07 -16.09 -11.12
CA GLU A 154 -1.18 -16.85 -11.69
C GLU A 154 -2.50 -16.07 -11.67
N LEU A 155 -2.79 -15.36 -10.58
CA LEU A 155 -3.99 -14.54 -10.42
C LEU A 155 -3.89 -13.16 -11.10
N GLY A 156 -2.73 -12.79 -11.65
CA GLY A 156 -2.46 -11.42 -12.08
C GLY A 156 -2.58 -10.41 -10.93
N LEU A 157 -2.50 -10.87 -9.68
CA LEU A 157 -2.67 -10.08 -8.47
C LEU A 157 -1.35 -9.41 -8.10
N PRO A 158 -1.27 -8.07 -8.00
CA PRO A 158 -0.09 -7.41 -7.49
C PRO A 158 0.27 -7.89 -6.08
N LEU A 159 1.57 -7.97 -5.78
CA LEU A 159 2.07 -8.27 -4.45
C LEU A 159 2.84 -7.08 -3.90
N CYS A 160 2.41 -6.59 -2.74
CA CYS A 160 3.08 -5.56 -1.98
C CYS A 160 3.96 -6.18 -0.89
N ILE A 161 5.19 -5.69 -0.76
CA ILE A 161 6.16 -6.19 0.21
C ILE A 161 6.70 -5.00 1.01
N ASN A 162 6.64 -5.09 2.34
CA ASN A 162 7.22 -4.06 3.21
C ASN A 162 8.73 -3.96 2.96
N THR A 163 9.19 -2.73 2.77
CA THR A 163 10.61 -2.38 2.62
C THR A 163 10.98 -1.21 3.54
N GLY A 164 12.28 -1.01 3.76
CA GLY A 164 12.77 -0.04 4.73
C GLY A 164 12.78 -0.59 6.17
N ILE A 165 13.47 0.11 7.06
CA ILE A 165 13.50 -0.24 8.49
C ILE A 165 12.14 0.10 9.10
N PRO A 166 11.45 -0.88 9.75
CA PRO A 166 10.13 -0.66 10.31
C PRO A 166 10.18 0.28 11.53
N GLY A 167 9.12 1.05 11.75
CA GLY A 167 8.95 1.88 12.95
C GLY A 167 8.83 1.07 14.26
N PRO A 168 8.15 -0.08 14.30
CA PRO A 168 8.16 -0.98 15.45
C PRO A 168 9.56 -1.50 15.78
N PRO A 169 9.86 -1.81 17.07
CA PRO A 169 11.17 -2.32 17.51
C PRO A 169 11.33 -3.82 17.18
N ILE A 170 11.42 -4.11 15.89
CA ILE A 170 11.62 -5.45 15.29
C ILE A 170 12.75 -5.40 14.28
N PRO A 171 13.43 -6.53 13.97
CA PRO A 171 14.52 -6.56 12.99
C PRO A 171 14.07 -6.08 11.62
N GLY A 172 14.87 -5.23 10.96
CA GLY A 172 14.51 -4.60 9.68
C GLY A 172 15.37 -5.02 8.48
N GLU A 173 16.47 -5.76 8.70
CA GLU A 173 17.41 -6.12 7.64
C GLU A 173 16.79 -6.92 6.51
N VAL A 174 15.79 -7.76 6.82
CA VAL A 174 15.06 -8.56 5.82
C VAL A 174 14.19 -7.70 4.90
N GLN A 175 13.93 -6.45 5.26
CA GLN A 175 13.19 -5.48 4.44
C GLN A 175 14.11 -4.62 3.56
N ASN A 176 15.41 -4.94 3.47
CA ASN A 176 16.27 -4.30 2.49
C ASN A 176 15.79 -4.63 1.07
N PRO A 177 15.50 -3.62 0.23
CA PRO A 177 15.02 -3.83 -1.13
C PRO A 177 15.90 -4.72 -2.00
N ILE A 178 17.19 -4.87 -1.68
CA ILE A 178 18.11 -5.72 -2.44
C ILE A 178 17.63 -7.17 -2.57
N HIS A 179 16.87 -7.67 -1.61
CA HIS A 179 16.30 -9.01 -1.66
C HIS A 179 15.32 -9.19 -2.83
N LEU A 180 14.71 -8.10 -3.33
CA LEU A 180 13.80 -8.13 -4.46
C LEU A 180 14.52 -8.27 -5.81
N ASP A 181 15.83 -8.03 -5.88
CA ASP A 181 16.61 -8.20 -7.11
C ASP A 181 16.45 -9.64 -7.66
N ARG A 182 16.61 -10.63 -6.79
CA ARG A 182 16.45 -12.04 -7.14
C ARG A 182 15.00 -12.41 -7.46
N VAL A 183 14.06 -11.83 -6.74
CA VAL A 183 12.61 -12.09 -6.96
C VAL A 183 12.18 -11.59 -8.33
N CYS A 184 12.54 -10.36 -8.70
CA CYS A 184 12.20 -9.78 -10.01
C CYS A 184 12.79 -10.56 -11.19
N VAL A 185 13.98 -11.19 -11.00
CA VAL A 185 14.59 -12.06 -12.04
C VAL A 185 13.84 -13.36 -12.20
N ARG A 186 13.38 -13.96 -11.07
CA ARG A 186 12.74 -15.29 -11.08
C ARG A 186 11.25 -15.26 -11.40
N PHE A 187 10.60 -14.14 -11.12
CA PHE A 187 9.16 -13.93 -11.31
C PHE A 187 8.93 -12.63 -12.11
N PRO A 188 9.35 -12.56 -13.38
CA PRO A 188 9.25 -11.33 -14.19
C PRO A 188 7.80 -10.93 -14.48
N GLU A 189 6.84 -11.86 -14.42
CA GLU A 189 5.41 -11.62 -14.62
C GLU A 189 4.74 -11.05 -13.36
N LEU A 190 5.35 -11.26 -12.17
CA LEU A 190 4.79 -10.82 -10.90
C LEU A 190 4.86 -9.30 -10.79
N LYS A 191 3.72 -8.64 -10.66
CA LYS A 191 3.62 -7.21 -10.34
C LYS A 191 4.02 -6.99 -8.88
N LEU A 192 5.17 -6.36 -8.63
CA LEU A 192 5.71 -6.12 -7.28
C LEU A 192 5.65 -4.65 -6.91
N CYS A 193 5.30 -4.36 -5.65
CA CYS A 193 5.36 -3.02 -5.08
C CYS A 193 6.05 -3.04 -3.72
N MET A 194 7.10 -2.26 -3.56
CA MET A 194 7.71 -1.94 -2.27
C MET A 194 6.77 -0.98 -1.52
N ILE A 195 6.40 -1.28 -0.28
CA ILE A 195 5.56 -0.40 0.53
C ILE A 195 6.31 0.10 1.77
N HIS A 196 5.87 1.25 2.30
CA HIS A 196 6.49 2.02 3.37
C HIS A 196 7.83 2.66 2.97
N GLY A 197 8.01 2.99 1.68
CA GLY A 197 9.25 3.56 1.19
C GLY A 197 10.41 2.56 1.23
N ALA A 198 11.62 3.04 1.50
CA ALA A 198 12.80 2.19 1.52
C ALA A 198 13.92 2.73 2.44
N ASP A 199 13.60 3.53 3.43
CA ASP A 199 14.61 4.13 4.32
C ASP A 199 15.40 3.07 5.12
N PRO A 200 16.73 3.12 5.17
CA PRO A 200 17.65 4.09 4.54
C PRO A 200 18.09 3.72 3.10
N TRP A 201 17.52 2.69 2.48
CA TRP A 201 17.96 2.08 1.22
C TRP A 201 17.25 2.66 -0.02
N TRP A 202 16.89 3.95 -0.02
CA TRP A 202 16.18 4.60 -1.13
C TRP A 202 16.89 4.44 -2.48
N ASP A 203 18.21 4.59 -2.51
CA ASP A 203 18.98 4.49 -3.75
C ASP A 203 19.01 3.06 -4.30
N ILE A 204 18.98 2.04 -3.42
CA ILE A 204 18.81 0.64 -3.82
C ILE A 204 17.44 0.44 -4.46
N ALA A 205 16.37 0.92 -3.81
CA ALA A 205 15.01 0.82 -4.34
C ALA A 205 14.87 1.50 -5.70
N ILE A 206 15.41 2.72 -5.85
CA ILE A 206 15.44 3.46 -7.12
C ILE A 206 16.19 2.64 -8.19
N ARG A 207 17.36 2.10 -7.83
CA ARG A 207 18.17 1.31 -8.77
C ARG A 207 17.42 0.06 -9.25
N LEU A 208 16.69 -0.62 -8.37
CA LEU A 208 15.88 -1.77 -8.72
C LEU A 208 14.70 -1.39 -9.60
N MET A 209 14.00 -0.29 -9.33
CA MET A 209 12.91 0.20 -10.19
C MET A 209 13.39 0.61 -11.60
N ILE A 210 14.63 1.10 -11.73
CA ILE A 210 15.26 1.35 -13.03
C ILE A 210 15.52 0.02 -13.77
N LYS A 211 15.93 -1.02 -13.03
CA LYS A 211 16.29 -2.33 -13.58
C LYS A 211 15.07 -3.15 -13.98
N TYR A 212 13.97 -3.07 -13.20
CA TYR A 212 12.80 -3.94 -13.35
C TYR A 212 11.53 -3.17 -13.68
N LYS A 213 10.89 -3.52 -14.80
CA LYS A 213 9.65 -2.90 -15.26
C LYS A 213 8.46 -3.21 -14.34
N ASN A 214 8.41 -4.42 -13.79
CA ASN A 214 7.34 -4.92 -12.93
C ASN A 214 7.41 -4.44 -11.47
N LEU A 215 8.42 -3.64 -11.08
CA LEU A 215 8.61 -3.15 -9.72
C LEU A 215 8.16 -1.69 -9.57
N ARG A 216 7.39 -1.42 -8.53
CA ARG A 216 6.89 -0.10 -8.11
C ARG A 216 7.29 0.19 -6.65
N LEU A 217 7.07 1.41 -6.20
CA LEU A 217 7.26 1.82 -4.80
C LEU A 217 6.06 2.65 -4.34
N MET A 218 5.55 2.35 -3.15
CA MET A 218 4.49 3.10 -2.48
C MET A 218 5.04 3.82 -1.26
N THR A 219 4.69 5.10 -1.10
CA THR A 219 5.23 5.97 -0.06
C THR A 219 4.40 5.96 1.23
N SER A 220 3.66 4.87 1.50
CA SER A 220 2.86 4.73 2.74
C SER A 220 3.70 4.99 3.99
N ALA A 221 3.10 5.59 5.01
CA ALA A 221 3.74 6.03 6.26
C ALA A 221 4.81 7.14 6.11
N TRP A 222 5.04 7.65 4.90
CA TRP A 222 5.97 8.77 4.67
C TRP A 222 5.22 10.08 4.38
N SER A 223 5.52 11.10 5.17
CA SER A 223 5.08 12.45 4.87
C SER A 223 5.73 12.91 3.56
N PRO A 224 4.97 13.35 2.54
CA PRO A 224 5.51 13.73 1.24
C PRO A 224 6.66 14.74 1.30
N LYS A 225 6.61 15.69 2.21
CA LYS A 225 7.69 16.69 2.42
C LYS A 225 8.99 16.11 2.98
N ARG A 226 9.02 14.83 3.37
CA ARG A 226 10.19 14.12 3.88
C ARG A 226 10.73 13.09 2.90
N LEU A 227 10.15 12.99 1.72
CA LEU A 227 10.67 12.13 0.67
C LEU A 227 12.06 12.64 0.24
N PRO A 228 13.04 11.75 0.03
CA PRO A 228 14.39 12.18 -0.31
C PRO A 228 14.47 12.77 -1.71
N ASP A 229 15.38 13.72 -1.90
CA ASP A 229 15.59 14.39 -3.20
C ASP A 229 15.92 13.41 -4.33
N SER A 230 16.63 12.30 -4.03
CA SER A 230 16.92 11.25 -5.01
C SER A 230 15.65 10.61 -5.56
N LEU A 231 14.62 10.37 -4.71
CA LEU A 231 13.34 9.85 -5.15
C LEU A 231 12.57 10.89 -5.98
N LEU A 232 12.52 12.15 -5.53
CA LEU A 232 11.86 13.22 -6.29
C LEU A 232 12.52 13.45 -7.66
N HIS A 233 13.86 13.42 -7.71
CA HIS A 233 14.58 13.47 -8.99
C HIS A 233 14.23 12.26 -9.89
N TYR A 234 14.17 11.05 -9.34
CA TYR A 234 13.77 9.86 -10.07
C TYR A 234 12.36 10.00 -10.63
N MET A 235 11.39 10.47 -9.83
CA MET A 235 10.01 10.71 -10.26
C MET A 235 9.94 11.72 -11.42
N ARG A 236 10.71 12.82 -11.36
CA ARG A 236 10.75 13.83 -12.45
C ARG A 236 11.29 13.28 -13.76
N THR A 237 12.08 12.21 -13.71
CA THR A 237 12.86 11.71 -14.86
C THR A 237 12.37 10.33 -15.31
N ARG A 238 12.98 9.26 -14.82
CA ARG A 238 12.78 7.87 -15.30
C ARG A 238 11.67 7.13 -14.56
N GLY A 239 11.22 7.63 -13.43
CA GLY A 239 10.26 6.96 -12.53
C GLY A 239 8.87 7.58 -12.53
N ARG A 240 8.46 8.25 -13.61
CA ARG A 240 7.17 8.95 -13.71
C ARG A 240 5.97 8.05 -13.47
N ASP A 241 6.09 6.75 -13.82
CA ASP A 241 5.09 5.69 -13.68
C ASP A 241 5.37 4.72 -12.51
N LYS A 242 6.37 5.02 -11.64
CA LYS A 242 6.91 4.04 -10.69
C LYS A 242 6.51 4.24 -9.24
N VAL A 243 6.17 5.45 -8.84
CA VAL A 243 5.93 5.79 -7.44
C VAL A 243 4.45 6.04 -7.21
N ILE A 244 3.90 5.43 -6.17
CA ILE A 244 2.48 5.43 -5.81
C ILE A 244 2.29 6.12 -4.46
N TYR A 245 1.30 7.00 -4.37
CA TYR A 245 0.88 7.66 -3.14
C TYR A 245 0.12 6.69 -2.22
N ALA A 246 0.40 6.78 -0.93
CA ALA A 246 -0.41 6.19 0.13
C ALA A 246 -0.14 6.91 1.47
N SER A 247 -1.16 7.03 2.30
CA SER A 247 -1.04 7.67 3.60
C SER A 247 -0.60 6.73 4.73
N ASP A 248 -0.96 5.45 4.65
CA ASP A 248 -0.97 4.54 5.79
C ASP A 248 -1.94 5.01 6.90
N TRP A 249 -3.08 5.63 6.47
CA TRP A 249 -4.10 6.08 7.40
C TRP A 249 -4.46 4.99 8.42
N PRO A 250 -4.63 5.28 9.71
CA PRO A 250 -4.72 6.59 10.36
C PRO A 250 -3.38 7.15 10.84
N VAL A 251 -2.27 6.47 10.57
CA VAL A 251 -0.91 6.87 10.97
C VAL A 251 -0.58 8.26 10.45
N LEU A 252 -0.83 8.50 9.17
CA LEU A 252 -0.82 9.82 8.57
C LEU A 252 -2.22 10.13 8.02
N LYS A 253 -2.87 11.18 8.52
CA LYS A 253 -4.20 11.60 8.05
C LYS A 253 -4.13 12.15 6.63
N MET A 254 -5.11 11.83 5.77
CA MET A 254 -5.20 12.31 4.38
C MET A 254 -5.20 13.83 4.32
N ARG A 255 -5.92 14.51 5.24
CA ARG A 255 -5.96 15.97 5.38
C ARG A 255 -4.59 16.63 5.64
N ARG A 256 -3.59 15.86 6.06
CA ARG A 256 -2.21 16.32 6.21
C ARG A 256 -1.38 16.00 4.96
N VAL A 257 -1.39 14.74 4.51
CA VAL A 257 -0.41 14.28 3.52
C VAL A 257 -0.82 14.57 2.07
N VAL A 258 -2.11 14.69 1.76
CA VAL A 258 -2.53 15.11 0.43
C VAL A 258 -2.10 16.55 0.13
N PRO A 259 -2.35 17.56 1.00
CA PRO A 259 -1.80 18.92 0.80
C PRO A 259 -0.27 18.95 0.73
N GLU A 260 0.43 18.13 1.52
CA GLU A 260 1.89 18.03 1.45
C GLU A 260 2.36 17.48 0.09
N ALA A 261 1.62 16.52 -0.50
CA ALA A 261 1.93 15.97 -1.83
C ALA A 261 1.69 17.00 -2.95
N LEU A 262 0.62 17.77 -2.85
CA LEU A 262 0.25 18.78 -3.85
C LEU A 262 1.26 19.92 -4.01
N VAL A 263 2.12 20.15 -3.02
CA VAL A 263 3.16 21.17 -3.06
C VAL A 263 4.56 20.62 -3.33
N LEU A 264 4.67 19.33 -3.67
CA LEU A 264 5.95 18.75 -4.12
C LEU A 264 6.41 19.44 -5.42
N ASP A 265 7.71 19.69 -5.52
CA ASP A 265 8.31 20.20 -6.76
C ASP A 265 8.36 19.09 -7.83
N LEU A 266 7.17 18.80 -8.40
CA LEU A 266 6.97 17.82 -9.48
C LEU A 266 6.19 18.47 -10.63
N PRO A 267 6.47 18.14 -11.90
CA PRO A 267 5.60 18.48 -13.02
C PRO A 267 4.18 17.99 -12.79
N ALA A 268 3.18 18.74 -13.25
CA ALA A 268 1.76 18.45 -12.98
C ALA A 268 1.35 17.03 -13.38
N ASP A 269 1.81 16.55 -14.53
CA ASP A 269 1.54 15.19 -15.01
C ASP A 269 2.23 14.10 -14.17
N VAL A 270 3.40 14.37 -13.60
CA VAL A 270 4.07 13.47 -12.65
C VAL A 270 3.34 13.45 -11.32
N LEU A 271 2.83 14.59 -10.87
CA LEU A 271 2.02 14.68 -9.66
C LEU A 271 0.70 13.91 -9.81
N ASP A 272 0.02 14.04 -10.96
CA ASP A 272 -1.19 13.28 -11.28
C ASP A 272 -0.89 11.77 -11.35
N ASN A 273 0.25 11.38 -11.88
CA ASN A 273 0.70 10.00 -11.88
C ASN A 273 0.92 9.48 -10.47
N TYR A 274 1.66 10.23 -9.63
CA TYR A 274 1.93 9.86 -8.24
C TYR A 274 0.66 9.71 -7.42
N LEU A 275 -0.25 10.68 -7.52
CA LEU A 275 -1.47 10.69 -6.71
C LEU A 275 -2.54 9.71 -7.20
N TYR A 276 -2.63 9.47 -8.52
CA TYR A 276 -3.75 8.72 -9.07
C TYR A 276 -3.37 7.66 -10.12
N ASN A 277 -2.73 8.07 -11.24
CA ASN A 277 -2.66 7.22 -12.42
C ASN A 277 -1.85 5.95 -12.16
N ASN A 278 -0.71 6.05 -11.45
CA ASN A 278 0.15 4.89 -11.16
C ASN A 278 -0.57 3.84 -10.30
N ALA A 279 -1.33 4.27 -9.28
CA ALA A 279 -2.13 3.36 -8.47
C ALA A 279 -3.29 2.76 -9.29
N ASN A 280 -3.97 3.57 -10.10
CA ASN A 280 -5.09 3.11 -10.90
C ASN A 280 -4.67 2.06 -11.93
N GLU A 281 -3.58 2.28 -12.65
CA GLU A 281 -3.04 1.33 -13.61
C GLU A 281 -2.55 0.05 -12.94
N PHE A 282 -1.79 0.19 -11.83
CA PHE A 282 -1.12 -0.94 -11.21
C PHE A 282 -2.06 -1.86 -10.44
N PHE A 283 -3.02 -1.29 -9.70
CA PHE A 283 -3.93 -2.04 -8.83
C PHE A 283 -5.31 -2.29 -9.42
N PHE A 284 -5.79 -1.43 -10.34
CA PHE A 284 -7.15 -1.48 -10.88
C PHE A 284 -7.18 -1.64 -12.41
N GLY A 285 -6.02 -1.67 -13.08
CA GLY A 285 -5.92 -2.03 -14.49
C GLY A 285 -6.34 -3.48 -14.74
N ASP A 286 -6.63 -3.80 -16.00
CA ASP A 286 -7.08 -5.14 -16.39
C ASP A 286 -6.13 -6.21 -15.88
N ARG A 287 -6.66 -7.16 -15.12
CA ARG A 287 -5.99 -8.41 -14.81
C ARG A 287 -6.14 -9.28 -16.06
N ALA A 288 -5.10 -9.32 -16.89
CA ALA A 288 -5.03 -10.31 -17.96
C ALA A 288 -5.01 -11.69 -17.28
N ARG A 289 -6.17 -12.36 -17.22
CA ARG A 289 -6.22 -13.80 -17.02
C ARG A 289 -5.74 -14.36 -18.34
N GLU A 290 -4.54 -14.93 -18.38
CA GLU A 290 -4.16 -15.81 -19.48
C GLU A 290 -5.15 -16.97 -19.44
N GLU A 291 -6.04 -17.00 -20.43
CA GLU A 291 -6.89 -18.16 -20.69
C GLU A 291 -5.95 -19.32 -21.09
N HIS A 292 -5.82 -20.27 -20.19
CA HIS A 292 -5.13 -21.56 -20.44
C HIS A 292 -6.09 -22.55 -21.08
#